data_842d941dc9cce6f90d7de77fe99a34c6
#
_entry.id   842d941dc9cce6f90d7de77fe99a34c6
#
_cell.length_a   1.000
_cell.length_b   1.000
_cell.length_c   1.000
_cell.angle_alpha   90.00
_cell.angle_beta   90.00
_cell.angle_gamma   90.00
#
_symmetry.space_group_name_H-M   'P 1'
#
loop_
_entity.id
_entity.type
_entity.pdbx_description
1 polymer ?
#
loop_
_entity_poly.entity_id
_entity_poly.type
_entity_poly.pdbx_seq_one_letter_code
_entity_poly.pdbx_strand_id
1 'polypeptide(L)'
;MKTKSPQEVVDIAARTRAARRRLIERFISTTRIHSQRELQQMLVTHGFTVTQATLSRDLKAMRASKARTASGKQVYVLPEAGAPGQKR
;
A
#
# COMPACT_ATOMS: atom_id res chain seq x y z
N MET A 1 22.97 12.39 23.90
CA MET A 1 22.11 11.95 22.80
C MET A 1 20.75 12.65 22.91
N LYS A 2 20.31 13.29 21.85
CA LYS A 2 19.02 13.98 21.88
C LYS A 2 17.90 12.99 21.74
N THR A 3 16.93 13.06 22.63
CA THR A 3 15.72 12.27 22.56
C THR A 3 14.69 13.03 21.73
N LYS A 4 14.05 12.35 20.80
CA LYS A 4 12.99 12.98 20.00
C LYS A 4 11.81 13.32 20.89
N SER A 5 11.21 14.47 20.66
CA SER A 5 9.98 14.84 21.35
C SER A 5 8.83 13.93 20.87
N PRO A 6 7.76 13.78 21.69
CA PRO A 6 6.59 13.02 21.25
C PRO A 6 5.99 13.56 19.95
N GLN A 7 6.04 14.88 19.75
CA GLN A 7 5.54 15.51 18.54
C GLN A 7 6.34 15.07 17.31
N GLU A 8 7.67 15.01 17.40
CA GLU A 8 8.52 14.57 16.31
C GLU A 8 8.27 13.11 15.95
N VAL A 9 8.08 12.26 16.95
CA VAL A 9 7.80 10.85 16.74
C VAL A 9 6.47 10.67 15.98
N VAL A 10 5.45 11.41 16.37
CA VAL A 10 4.14 11.37 15.71
C VAL A 10 4.25 11.85 14.27
N ASP A 11 4.98 12.94 14.02
CA ASP A 11 5.17 13.48 12.69
C ASP A 11 5.92 12.50 11.78
N ILE A 12 6.95 11.83 12.30
CA ILE A 12 7.71 10.84 11.55
C ILE A 12 6.80 9.66 11.20
N ALA A 13 6.02 9.17 12.14
CA ALA A 13 5.09 8.06 11.90
C ALA A 13 4.06 8.42 10.84
N ALA A 14 3.52 9.64 10.87
CA ALA A 14 2.55 10.10 9.89
C ALA A 14 3.17 10.19 8.49
N ARG A 15 4.39 10.72 8.39
CA ARG A 15 5.10 10.81 7.12
C ARG A 15 5.40 9.45 6.54
N THR A 16 5.84 8.51 7.38
CA THR A 16 6.13 7.14 6.97
C THR A 16 4.88 6.46 6.44
N ARG A 17 3.77 6.64 7.13
CA ARG A 17 2.49 6.09 6.70
C ARG A 17 2.05 6.68 5.36
N ALA A 18 2.17 7.99 5.20
CA ALA A 18 1.80 8.66 3.95
C ALA A 18 2.67 8.18 2.79
N ALA A 19 3.98 8.08 2.99
CA ALA A 19 4.90 7.60 1.96
C ALA A 19 4.61 6.15 1.60
N ARG A 20 4.34 5.31 2.60
CA ARG A 20 4.01 3.91 2.38
C ARG A 20 2.72 3.77 1.56
N ARG A 21 1.69 4.54 1.92
CA ARG A 21 0.40 4.48 1.21
C ARG A 21 0.50 4.98 -0.22
N ARG A 22 1.35 5.96 -0.48
CA ARG A 22 1.64 6.41 -1.86
C ARG A 22 2.27 5.29 -2.68
N LEU A 23 3.20 4.56 -2.09
CA LEU A 23 3.80 3.42 -2.77
C LEU A 23 2.78 2.31 -3.02
N ILE A 24 1.94 2.02 -2.05
CA ILE A 24 0.88 1.03 -2.20
C ILE A 24 -0.03 1.42 -3.36
N GLU A 25 -0.46 2.67 -3.41
CA GLU A 25 -1.29 3.19 -4.50
C GLU A 25 -0.60 3.01 -5.85
N ARG A 26 0.67 3.38 -5.93
CA ARG A 26 1.44 3.25 -7.14
C ARG A 26 1.57 1.80 -7.59
N PHE A 27 1.87 0.90 -6.66
CA PHE A 27 2.00 -0.52 -6.99
C PHE A 27 0.68 -1.11 -7.47
N ILE A 28 -0.41 -0.81 -6.79
CA ILE A 28 -1.72 -1.32 -7.18
C ILE A 28 -2.13 -0.76 -8.54
N SER A 29 -1.80 0.49 -8.82
CA SER A 29 -2.17 1.14 -10.08
C SER A 29 -1.33 0.69 -11.28
N THR A 30 -0.10 0.26 -11.05
CA THR A 30 0.84 -0.04 -12.14
C THR A 30 1.18 -1.52 -12.26
N THR A 31 0.92 -2.32 -11.24
CA THR A 31 1.30 -3.72 -11.19
C THR A 31 0.11 -4.56 -10.74
N ARG A 32 -0.06 -5.72 -11.35
CA ARG A 32 -1.11 -6.66 -10.93
C ARG A 32 -0.67 -7.35 -9.65
N ILE A 33 -1.29 -7.00 -8.53
CA ILE A 33 -0.97 -7.55 -7.22
C ILE A 33 -2.11 -8.47 -6.81
N HIS A 34 -1.80 -9.75 -6.58
CA HIS A 34 -2.78 -10.78 -6.31
C HIS A 34 -2.97 -11.05 -4.82
N SER A 35 -2.00 -10.68 -3.99
CA SER A 35 -2.05 -10.97 -2.55
C SER A 35 -1.37 -9.89 -1.74
N GLN A 36 -1.73 -9.81 -0.45
CA GLN A 36 -1.05 -8.93 0.48
C GLN A 36 0.43 -9.27 0.60
N ARG A 37 0.76 -10.54 0.51
CA ARG A 37 2.14 -10.99 0.62
C ARG A 37 3.02 -10.41 -0.49
N GLU A 38 2.50 -10.40 -1.72
CA GLU A 38 3.21 -9.78 -2.85
C GLU A 38 3.45 -8.31 -2.58
N LEU A 39 2.43 -7.61 -2.11
CA LEU A 39 2.53 -6.19 -1.80
C LEU A 39 3.53 -5.95 -0.68
N GLN A 40 3.51 -6.77 0.36
CA GLN A 40 4.44 -6.67 1.47
C GLN A 40 5.89 -6.83 0.98
N GLN A 41 6.14 -7.79 0.12
CA GLN A 41 7.47 -8.02 -0.44
C GLN A 41 7.94 -6.84 -1.29
N MET A 42 7.05 -6.25 -2.06
CA MET A 42 7.39 -5.07 -2.85
C MET A 42 7.73 -3.88 -1.95
N LEU A 43 7.00 -3.69 -0.86
CA LEU A 43 7.28 -2.64 0.09
C LEU A 43 8.65 -2.84 0.76
N VAL A 44 8.96 -4.08 1.16
CA VAL A 44 10.26 -4.39 1.74
C VAL A 44 11.39 -4.07 0.77
N THR A 45 11.22 -4.41 -0.49
CA THR A 45 12.20 -4.09 -1.54
C THR A 45 12.45 -2.59 -1.66
N HIS A 46 11.46 -1.78 -1.35
CA HIS A 46 11.54 -0.32 -1.40
C HIS A 46 11.85 0.32 -0.05
N GLY A 47 12.28 -0.48 0.93
CA GLY A 47 12.71 0.02 2.22
C GLY A 47 11.62 0.16 3.28
N PHE A 48 10.43 -0.35 3.02
CA PHE A 48 9.33 -0.29 3.98
C PHE A 48 9.06 -1.66 4.58
N THR A 49 9.57 -1.89 5.78
CA THR A 49 9.25 -3.09 6.54
C THR A 49 7.91 -2.87 7.24
N VAL A 50 6.93 -3.67 6.91
CA VAL A 50 5.57 -3.51 7.42
C VAL A 50 5.01 -4.87 7.80
N THR A 51 4.28 -4.91 8.91
CA THR A 51 3.60 -6.14 9.33
C THR A 51 2.34 -6.35 8.50
N GLN A 52 1.88 -7.59 8.45
CA GLN A 52 0.64 -7.93 7.76
C GLN A 52 -0.53 -7.13 8.34
N ALA A 53 -0.58 -6.98 9.66
CA ALA A 53 -1.64 -6.22 10.31
C ALA A 53 -1.66 -4.76 9.88
N THR A 54 -0.48 -4.13 9.83
CA THR A 54 -0.37 -2.74 9.39
C THR A 54 -0.76 -2.59 7.94
N LEU A 55 -0.28 -3.49 7.08
CA LEU A 55 -0.62 -3.46 5.66
C LEU A 55 -2.12 -3.66 5.44
N SER A 56 -2.72 -4.57 6.19
CA SER A 56 -4.16 -4.80 6.13
C SER A 56 -4.94 -3.54 6.50
N ARG A 57 -4.49 -2.82 7.52
CA ARG A 57 -5.11 -1.54 7.92
C ARG A 57 -4.95 -0.48 6.85
N ASP A 58 -3.77 -0.41 6.23
CA ASP A 58 -3.54 0.55 5.14
C ASP A 58 -4.48 0.27 3.97
N LEU A 59 -4.59 -0.98 3.55
CA LEU A 59 -5.47 -1.36 2.45
C LEU A 59 -6.93 -1.02 2.76
N LYS A 60 -7.35 -1.27 3.99
CA LYS A 60 -8.70 -0.96 4.44
C LYS A 60 -8.96 0.55 4.42
N ALA A 61 -8.01 1.32 4.93
CA ALA A 61 -8.11 2.78 4.94
C ALA A 61 -8.16 3.36 3.54
N MET A 62 -7.46 2.74 2.59
CA MET A 62 -7.43 3.15 1.19
C MET A 62 -8.60 2.59 0.39
N ARG A 63 -9.46 1.79 1.02
CA ARG A 63 -10.61 1.13 0.40
C ARG A 63 -10.22 0.21 -0.75
N ALA A 64 -9.07 -0.43 -0.61
CA ALA A 64 -8.63 -1.42 -1.58
C ALA A 64 -9.57 -2.61 -1.57
N SER A 65 -9.87 -3.13 -2.74
CA SER A 65 -10.69 -4.32 -2.91
C SER A 65 -10.06 -5.20 -3.96
N LYS A 66 -10.64 -6.36 -4.22
CA LYS A 66 -10.16 -7.24 -5.28
C LYS A 66 -11.16 -7.27 -6.40
N ALA A 67 -10.66 -7.22 -7.63
CA ALA A 67 -11.47 -7.34 -8.83
C ALA A 67 -10.91 -8.45 -9.71
N ARG A 68 -11.78 -9.12 -10.43
CA ARG A 68 -11.39 -10.21 -11.32
C ARG A 68 -10.91 -9.62 -12.65
N THR A 69 -9.75 -10.07 -13.10
CA THR A 69 -9.22 -9.68 -14.41
C THR A 69 -9.81 -10.56 -15.51
N ALA A 70 -9.53 -10.20 -16.76
CA ALA A 70 -9.97 -10.97 -17.92
C ALA A 70 -9.44 -12.42 -17.89
N SER A 71 -8.28 -12.64 -17.26
CA SER A 71 -7.73 -13.98 -17.12
C SER A 71 -8.39 -14.80 -16.00
N GLY A 72 -9.32 -14.22 -15.26
CA GLY A 72 -9.99 -14.88 -14.16
C GLY A 72 -9.30 -14.75 -12.81
N LYS A 73 -8.12 -14.16 -12.77
CA LYS A 73 -7.39 -13.94 -11.53
C LYS A 73 -7.85 -12.66 -10.86
N GLN A 74 -7.82 -12.66 -9.52
CA GLN A 74 -8.18 -11.47 -8.75
C GLN A 74 -6.95 -10.62 -8.47
N VAL A 75 -7.09 -9.31 -8.61
CA VAL A 75 -6.05 -8.34 -8.29
C VAL A 75 -6.61 -7.25 -7.41
N TYR A 76 -5.74 -6.60 -6.64
CA TYR A 76 -6.13 -5.44 -5.86
C TYR A 76 -6.44 -4.26 -6.77
N VAL A 77 -7.47 -3.52 -6.41
CA VAL A 77 -7.85 -2.28 -7.09
C VAL A 77 -8.16 -1.22 -6.04
N LEU A 78 -8.00 0.03 -6.44
CA LEU A 78 -8.34 1.18 -5.59
C LEU A 78 -9.51 1.93 -6.22
N PRO A 79 -10.37 2.56 -5.39
CA PRO A 79 -11.57 3.25 -5.91
C PRO A 79 -11.24 4.33 -6.93
N GLU A 80 -10.12 5.02 -6.75
CA GLU A 80 -9.75 6.13 -7.60
C GLU A 80 -8.86 5.73 -8.76
N ALA A 81 -8.01 4.72 -8.56
CA ALA A 81 -7.03 4.31 -9.56
C ALA A 81 -7.54 3.21 -10.48
N GLY A 82 -8.53 2.43 -10.02
CA GLY A 82 -9.02 1.29 -10.78
C GLY A 82 -8.01 0.14 -10.81
N ALA A 83 -8.13 -0.72 -11.81
CA ALA A 83 -7.23 -1.85 -12.00
C ALA A 83 -6.01 -1.43 -12.84
N PRO A 84 -4.89 -2.17 -12.73
CA PRO A 84 -3.72 -1.89 -13.58
C PRO A 84 -4.07 -1.94 -15.06
N GLY A 85 -3.61 -0.94 -15.81
CA GLY A 85 -3.85 -0.84 -17.24
C GLY A 85 -5.16 -0.18 -17.62
N GLN A 86 -6.02 0.14 -16.67
CA GLN A 86 -7.26 0.84 -16.96
C GLN A 86 -7.01 2.34 -17.02
N LYS A 87 -7.60 2.96 -18.02
CA LYS A 87 -7.59 4.42 -18.15
C LYS A 87 -8.95 4.96 -17.73
N ARG A 88 -8.92 6.09 -17.10
CA ARG A 88 -10.13 6.81 -16.76
C ARG A 88 -10.60 7.65 -17.94
#